data_fd6a5b2c5863dcfd97a7d602a059b322
#
_entry.id   fd6a5b2c5863dcfd97a7d602a059b322
#
_cell.length_a   1.000
_cell.length_b   1.000
_cell.length_c   1.000
_cell.angle_alpha   90.00
_cell.angle_beta   90.00
_cell.angle_gamma   90.00
#
_symmetry.space_group_name_H-M   'P 1'
#
loop_
_entity.id
_entity.type
_entity.pdbx_description
1 polymer ?
#
loop_
_entity_poly.entity_id
_entity_poly.type
_entity_poly.pdbx_seq_one_letter_code
_entity_poly.pdbx_strand_id
1 'polypeptide(L)'
;MTSISRRNLLRAGAAGLAGSTLLPNPAFSSAGSRPLLTHGVQSGDATADSAIVWGRADRPGRLWVQASRRPDFRGSRLVRGPIMTPATGLTGKVRLAGLPADEKIHYRVRVESLDRPGLFGSPVTGSLRTAPV
;
A
#
# COMPACT_ATOMS: atom_id res chain seq x y z
N MET A 1 -25.33 26.59 61.42
CA MET A 1 -24.94 25.31 60.77
C MET A 1 -26.06 24.97 59.80
N THR A 2 -25.80 25.16 58.53
CA THR A 2 -26.72 24.74 57.45
C THR A 2 -26.46 23.28 57.16
N SER A 3 -27.39 22.39 57.49
CA SER A 3 -27.30 20.97 57.13
C SER A 3 -27.52 20.82 55.63
N ILE A 4 -26.48 20.41 54.92
CA ILE A 4 -26.62 20.07 53.50
C ILE A 4 -27.37 18.74 53.40
N SER A 5 -28.63 18.82 52.95
CA SER A 5 -29.42 17.62 52.74
C SER A 5 -28.79 16.70 51.70
N ARG A 6 -28.76 15.40 51.98
CA ARG A 6 -28.23 14.35 51.05
C ARG A 6 -28.88 14.40 49.66
N ARG A 7 -30.11 14.94 49.56
CA ARG A 7 -30.79 15.16 48.28
C ARG A 7 -30.14 16.23 47.41
N ASN A 8 -29.49 17.24 47.99
CA ASN A 8 -28.83 18.28 47.23
C ASN A 8 -27.46 17.85 46.72
N LEU A 9 -26.81 16.91 47.42
CA LEU A 9 -25.54 16.35 46.98
C LEU A 9 -25.69 15.49 45.72
N LEU A 10 -26.84 14.79 45.58
CA LEU A 10 -27.13 13.95 44.40
C LEU A 10 -27.51 14.77 43.16
N ARG A 11 -27.95 16.02 43.33
CA ARG A 11 -28.26 16.92 42.21
C ARG A 11 -27.02 17.64 41.66
N ALA A 12 -25.97 17.77 42.43
CA ALA A 12 -24.72 18.38 41.99
C ALA A 12 -23.77 17.41 41.26
N GLY A 13 -24.05 16.11 41.36
CA GLY A 13 -23.24 15.07 40.72
C GLY A 13 -23.61 14.68 39.29
N ALA A 14 -24.68 15.25 38.74
CA ALA A 14 -25.20 14.83 37.42
C ALA A 14 -24.81 15.76 36.25
N ALA A 15 -23.96 16.75 36.49
CA ALA A 15 -23.60 17.74 35.50
C ALA A 15 -22.11 17.69 35.11
N GLY A 16 -21.52 16.50 35.00
CA GLY A 16 -20.12 16.45 34.71
C GLY A 16 -19.59 15.12 34.21
N LEU A 17 -20.17 14.51 33.19
CA LEU A 17 -19.51 13.48 32.40
C LEU A 17 -20.18 13.33 31.03
N ALA A 18 -20.30 14.41 30.29
CA ALA A 18 -20.37 14.35 28.87
C ALA A 18 -18.92 14.58 28.33
N GLY A 19 -17.97 13.84 28.86
CA GLY A 19 -16.72 13.62 28.22
C GLY A 19 -16.99 12.68 27.06
N SER A 20 -17.39 13.23 25.92
CA SER A 20 -17.30 12.50 24.67
C SER A 20 -15.82 12.19 24.48
N THR A 21 -15.40 11.02 24.90
CA THR A 21 -14.17 10.45 24.41
C THR A 21 -14.39 10.26 22.91
N LEU A 22 -14.00 11.25 22.14
CA LEU A 22 -13.79 11.09 20.72
C LEU A 22 -12.67 10.05 20.58
N LEU A 23 -13.06 8.78 20.63
CA LEU A 23 -12.18 7.72 20.18
C LEU A 23 -11.88 8.07 18.73
N PRO A 24 -10.62 8.19 18.34
CA PRO A 24 -10.30 8.42 16.94
C PRO A 24 -10.92 7.29 16.16
N ASN A 25 -11.93 7.63 15.35
CA ASN A 25 -12.56 6.66 14.48
C ASN A 25 -11.50 6.24 13.45
N PRO A 26 -11.04 4.99 13.44
CA PRO A 26 -10.00 4.54 12.50
C PRO A 26 -10.42 4.74 11.04
N ALA A 27 -11.70 4.92 10.76
CA ALA A 27 -12.21 5.22 9.43
C ALA A 27 -11.77 6.61 8.90
N PHE A 28 -11.47 7.57 9.76
CA PHE A 28 -11.00 8.88 9.31
C PHE A 28 -9.50 8.94 9.01
N SER A 29 -8.71 8.04 9.56
CA SER A 29 -7.27 7.99 9.29
C SER A 29 -6.93 7.36 7.93
N SER A 30 -7.83 6.59 7.34
CA SER A 30 -7.55 5.87 6.09
C SER A 30 -7.86 6.67 4.82
N ALA A 31 -8.69 7.71 4.90
CA ALA A 31 -9.14 8.46 3.73
C ALA A 31 -8.07 9.36 3.08
N GLY A 32 -6.96 9.59 3.73
CA GLY A 32 -5.87 10.45 3.23
C GLY A 32 -4.52 9.75 3.09
N SER A 33 -4.38 8.52 3.56
CA SER A 33 -3.12 7.79 3.52
C SER A 33 -2.85 7.18 2.15
N ARG A 34 -1.57 7.13 1.78
CA ARG A 34 -1.12 6.48 0.54
C ARG A 34 -1.25 4.96 0.67
N PRO A 35 -1.61 4.25 -0.41
CA PRO A 35 -1.61 2.79 -0.39
C PRO A 35 -0.20 2.25 -0.17
N LEU A 36 -0.09 1.12 0.54
CA LEU A 36 1.18 0.52 0.91
C LEU A 36 1.30 -0.90 0.35
N LEU A 37 2.52 -1.30 0.02
CA LEU A 37 2.88 -2.71 -0.18
C LEU A 37 3.21 -3.32 1.18
N THR A 38 2.50 -4.39 1.56
CA THR A 38 2.53 -4.95 2.91
C THR A 38 3.49 -6.10 3.12
N HIS A 39 3.86 -6.81 2.05
CA HIS A 39 4.65 -8.05 2.11
C HIS A 39 5.90 -7.98 1.21
N GLY A 40 6.41 -6.77 0.98
CA GLY A 40 7.51 -6.59 0.03
C GLY A 40 7.07 -6.89 -1.41
N VAL A 41 8.03 -7.20 -2.25
CA VAL A 41 7.83 -7.57 -3.65
C VAL A 41 8.61 -8.83 -3.96
N GLN A 42 8.10 -9.63 -4.87
CA GLN A 42 8.75 -10.86 -5.31
C GLN A 42 8.80 -10.90 -6.83
N SER A 43 9.81 -11.58 -7.33
CA SER A 43 9.92 -11.90 -8.75
C SER A 43 10.15 -13.40 -8.94
N GLY A 44 9.66 -13.92 -10.04
CA GLY A 44 9.77 -15.34 -10.39
C GLY A 44 9.57 -15.57 -11.87
N ASP A 45 9.59 -16.83 -12.26
CA ASP A 45 9.39 -17.29 -13.65
C ASP A 45 10.29 -16.53 -14.65
N ALA A 46 11.55 -16.30 -14.26
CA ALA A 46 12.49 -15.59 -15.10
C ALA A 46 12.91 -16.46 -16.28
N THR A 47 12.63 -15.99 -17.48
CA THR A 47 13.11 -16.53 -18.75
C THR A 47 14.21 -15.66 -19.33
N ALA A 48 14.66 -15.96 -20.54
CA ALA A 48 15.66 -15.13 -21.21
C ALA A 48 15.13 -13.74 -21.58
N ASP A 49 13.82 -13.56 -21.68
CA ASP A 49 13.20 -12.32 -22.15
C ASP A 49 12.04 -11.80 -21.27
N SER A 50 11.71 -12.50 -20.21
CA SER A 50 10.57 -12.11 -19.34
C SER A 50 10.72 -12.55 -17.90
N ALA A 51 9.94 -11.94 -17.02
CA ALA A 51 9.78 -12.33 -15.62
C ALA A 51 8.43 -11.88 -15.08
N ILE A 52 7.99 -12.48 -14.00
CA ILE A 52 6.79 -12.07 -13.25
C ILE A 52 7.23 -11.30 -12.00
N VAL A 53 6.61 -10.17 -11.75
CA VAL A 53 6.74 -9.41 -10.50
C VAL A 53 5.41 -9.44 -9.76
N TRP A 54 5.45 -9.71 -8.48
CA TRP A 54 4.30 -9.85 -7.61
C TRP A 54 4.34 -8.85 -6.47
N GLY A 55 3.16 -8.35 -6.07
CA GLY A 55 3.00 -7.51 -4.90
C GLY A 55 1.63 -7.67 -4.24
N ARG A 56 1.53 -7.28 -2.98
CA ARG A 56 0.29 -7.22 -2.22
C ARG A 56 0.13 -5.86 -1.57
N ALA A 57 -1.06 -5.28 -1.69
CA ALA A 57 -1.40 -3.98 -1.12
C ALA A 57 -2.18 -4.11 0.20
N ASP A 58 -2.22 -3.04 0.97
CA ASP A 58 -3.05 -2.91 2.18
C ASP A 58 -4.52 -2.59 1.87
N ARG A 59 -4.80 -2.14 0.66
CA ARG A 59 -6.12 -1.70 0.19
C ARG A 59 -6.26 -1.85 -1.33
N PRO A 60 -7.49 -1.76 -1.88
CA PRO A 60 -7.67 -1.74 -3.33
C PRO A 60 -6.84 -0.65 -4.00
N GLY A 61 -6.17 -1.01 -5.10
CA GLY A 61 -5.27 -0.12 -5.82
C GLY A 61 -4.78 -0.76 -7.10
N ARG A 62 -4.12 0.03 -7.93
CA ARG A 62 -3.48 -0.46 -9.15
C ARG A 62 -2.00 -0.67 -8.93
N LEU A 63 -1.54 -1.84 -9.33
CA LEU A 63 -0.12 -2.17 -9.30
C LEU A 63 0.60 -1.52 -10.49
N TRP A 64 1.74 -0.91 -10.23
CA TRP A 64 2.64 -0.37 -11.24
C TRP A 64 4.05 -0.89 -11.01
N VAL A 65 4.71 -1.31 -12.07
CA VAL A 65 6.09 -1.78 -12.02
C VAL A 65 6.94 -0.95 -12.96
N GLN A 66 8.02 -0.42 -12.44
CA GLN A 66 9.07 0.24 -13.21
C GLN A 66 10.28 -0.68 -13.27
N ALA A 67 10.78 -0.96 -14.45
CA ALA A 67 11.92 -1.85 -14.68
C ALA A 67 13.05 -1.13 -15.42
N SER A 68 14.29 -1.40 -15.03
CA SER A 68 15.47 -0.81 -15.62
C SER A 68 16.66 -1.76 -15.53
N ARG A 69 17.58 -1.66 -16.49
CA ARG A 69 18.90 -2.29 -16.41
C ARG A 69 19.83 -1.56 -15.43
N ARG A 70 19.45 -0.35 -15.03
CA ARG A 70 20.26 0.52 -14.18
C ARG A 70 19.63 0.66 -12.79
N PRO A 71 20.44 0.63 -11.72
CA PRO A 71 19.94 0.79 -10.35
C PRO A 71 19.40 2.21 -10.07
N ASP A 72 19.77 3.21 -10.86
CA ASP A 72 19.27 4.58 -10.77
C ASP A 72 17.95 4.80 -11.53
N PHE A 73 17.42 3.75 -12.16
CA PHE A 73 16.19 3.75 -12.96
C PHE A 73 16.18 4.71 -14.16
N ARG A 74 17.33 5.20 -14.59
CA ARG A 74 17.45 5.93 -15.86
C ARG A 74 17.13 5.01 -17.02
N GLY A 75 16.37 5.52 -18.00
CA GLY A 75 15.93 4.72 -19.14
C GLY A 75 14.98 3.59 -18.77
N SER A 76 14.26 3.74 -17.66
CA SER A 76 13.32 2.73 -17.18
C SER A 76 12.05 2.68 -18.02
N ARG A 77 11.41 1.51 -18.00
CA ARG A 77 10.09 1.26 -18.57
C ARG A 77 9.08 1.13 -17.47
N LEU A 78 7.95 1.84 -17.60
CA LEU A 78 6.82 1.75 -16.69
C LEU A 78 5.77 0.79 -17.25
N VAL A 79 5.39 -0.20 -16.46
CA VAL A 79 4.38 -1.20 -16.83
C VAL A 79 3.18 -1.06 -15.92
N ARG A 80 2.01 -0.84 -16.53
CA ARG A 80 0.73 -0.77 -15.85
C ARG A 80 0.24 -2.17 -15.52
N GLY A 81 0.00 -2.42 -14.25
CA GLY A 81 -0.49 -3.70 -13.76
C GLY A 81 -1.99 -3.73 -13.51
N PRO A 82 -2.49 -4.83 -12.93
CA PRO A 82 -3.90 -5.02 -12.62
C PRO A 82 -4.35 -4.17 -11.45
N ILE A 83 -5.67 -4.01 -11.34
CA ILE A 83 -6.31 -3.55 -10.13
C ILE A 83 -6.35 -4.71 -9.13
N MET A 84 -5.84 -4.47 -7.94
CA MET A 84 -5.89 -5.40 -6.82
C MET A 84 -7.13 -5.11 -5.99
N THR A 85 -7.89 -6.14 -5.66
CA THR A 85 -9.14 -6.05 -4.90
C THR A 85 -9.16 -7.10 -3.81
N PRO A 86 -10.09 -7.04 -2.84
CA PRO A 86 -10.29 -8.13 -1.89
C PRO A 86 -10.54 -9.48 -2.56
N ALA A 87 -11.20 -9.52 -3.72
CA ALA A 87 -11.44 -10.74 -4.48
C ALA A 87 -10.14 -11.40 -4.97
N THR A 88 -9.09 -10.62 -5.21
CA THR A 88 -7.75 -11.11 -5.58
C THR A 88 -6.82 -11.26 -4.38
N GLY A 89 -7.32 -11.13 -3.15
CA GLY A 89 -6.52 -11.08 -1.93
C GLY A 89 -5.62 -9.85 -1.85
N LEU A 90 -6.01 -8.75 -2.51
CA LEU A 90 -5.21 -7.53 -2.64
C LEU A 90 -3.85 -7.76 -3.31
N THR A 91 -3.71 -8.81 -4.10
CA THR A 91 -2.49 -9.16 -4.82
C THR A 91 -2.59 -8.84 -6.29
N GLY A 92 -1.45 -8.65 -6.92
CA GLY A 92 -1.31 -8.45 -8.35
C GLY A 92 0.00 -9.01 -8.88
N LYS A 93 -0.03 -9.38 -10.15
CA LYS A 93 1.14 -9.86 -10.90
C LYS A 93 1.31 -9.01 -12.15
N VAL A 94 2.54 -8.70 -12.48
CA VAL A 94 2.91 -8.01 -13.72
C VAL A 94 3.96 -8.83 -14.43
N ARG A 95 3.72 -9.16 -15.69
CA ARG A 95 4.73 -9.75 -16.56
C ARG A 95 5.57 -8.63 -17.17
N LEU A 96 6.86 -8.68 -16.92
CA LEU A 96 7.86 -7.89 -17.63
C LEU A 96 8.30 -8.70 -18.84
N ALA A 97 8.02 -8.22 -20.02
CA ALA A 97 8.41 -8.87 -21.27
C ALA A 97 9.44 -8.01 -22.02
N GLY A 98 10.12 -8.60 -23.01
CA GLY A 98 11.12 -7.89 -23.79
C GLY A 98 12.38 -7.49 -23.01
N LEU A 99 12.72 -8.29 -22.00
CA LEU A 99 13.94 -8.11 -21.22
C LEU A 99 15.14 -8.68 -21.97
N PRO A 100 16.35 -8.10 -21.80
CA PRO A 100 17.58 -8.70 -22.32
C PRO A 100 17.92 -9.99 -21.56
N ALA A 101 18.51 -10.96 -22.26
CA ALA A 101 18.92 -12.22 -21.67
C ALA A 101 20.20 -12.06 -20.84
N ASP A 102 20.32 -12.91 -19.80
CA ASP A 102 21.48 -12.96 -18.89
C ASP A 102 21.83 -11.61 -18.24
N GLU A 103 20.83 -10.79 -17.99
CA GLU A 103 21.01 -9.45 -17.44
C GLU A 103 20.35 -9.31 -16.07
N LYS A 104 20.96 -8.48 -15.21
CA LYS A 104 20.34 -8.03 -13.95
C LYS A 104 19.37 -6.91 -14.26
N ILE A 105 18.13 -7.11 -13.87
CA ILE A 105 17.04 -6.13 -14.00
C ILE A 105 16.67 -5.61 -12.61
N HIS A 106 16.71 -4.30 -12.46
CA HIS A 106 16.20 -3.62 -11.27
C HIS A 106 14.74 -3.26 -11.50
N TYR A 107 13.90 -3.50 -10.51
CA TYR A 107 12.51 -3.09 -10.58
C TYR A 107 12.07 -2.42 -9.29
N ARG A 108 11.08 -1.57 -9.39
CA ARG A 108 10.38 -1.00 -8.25
C ARG A 108 8.88 -1.03 -8.50
N VAL A 109 8.15 -1.30 -7.44
CA VAL A 109 6.71 -1.50 -7.46
C VAL A 109 6.06 -0.42 -6.64
N ARG A 110 4.97 0.14 -7.14
CA ARG A 110 4.12 1.10 -6.45
C ARG A 110 2.66 0.72 -6.60
N VAL A 111 1.86 1.17 -5.66
CA VAL A 111 0.40 1.07 -5.73
C VAL A 111 -0.18 2.46 -5.93
N GLU A 112 -1.02 2.60 -6.94
CA GLU A 112 -1.79 3.81 -7.19
C GLU A 112 -3.15 3.71 -6.51
N SER A 113 -3.56 4.77 -5.83
CA SER A 113 -4.88 4.87 -5.23
C SER A 113 -5.97 4.85 -6.30
N LEU A 114 -7.03 4.07 -6.09
CA LEU A 114 -8.22 4.11 -6.97
C LEU A 114 -9.08 5.35 -6.72
N ASP A 115 -9.12 5.83 -5.49
CA ASP A 115 -9.92 7.00 -5.10
C ASP A 115 -9.27 8.31 -5.54
N ARG A 116 -7.94 8.30 -5.69
CA ARG A 116 -7.14 9.46 -6.10
C ARG A 116 -6.12 9.06 -7.16
N PRO A 117 -6.52 9.03 -8.42
CA PRO A 117 -5.58 8.78 -9.52
C PRO A 117 -4.37 9.72 -9.48
N GLY A 118 -3.19 9.16 -9.68
CA GLY A 118 -1.93 9.91 -9.55
C GLY A 118 -1.33 9.94 -8.14
N LEU A 119 -2.06 9.48 -7.12
CA LEU A 119 -1.52 9.30 -5.77
C LEU A 119 -0.93 7.90 -5.62
N PHE A 120 0.39 7.84 -5.51
CA PHE A 120 1.14 6.59 -5.37
C PHE A 120 1.67 6.41 -3.95
N GLY A 121 1.71 5.17 -3.50
CA GLY A 121 2.44 4.77 -2.30
C GLY A 121 3.95 4.79 -2.52
N SER A 122 4.70 4.62 -1.42
CA SER A 122 6.15 4.51 -1.48
C SER A 122 6.57 3.31 -2.32
N PRO A 123 7.59 3.45 -3.18
CA PRO A 123 8.08 2.35 -3.99
C PRO A 123 8.82 1.32 -3.14
N VAL A 124 8.66 0.05 -3.50
CA VAL A 124 9.48 -1.06 -2.99
C VAL A 124 10.31 -1.60 -4.14
N THR A 125 11.60 -1.73 -3.93
CA THR A 125 12.56 -2.14 -4.95
C THR A 125 12.94 -3.61 -4.82
N GLY A 126 13.24 -4.22 -5.95
CA GLY A 126 13.79 -5.56 -6.05
C GLY A 126 14.70 -5.67 -7.27
N SER A 127 15.29 -6.84 -7.44
CA SER A 127 16.06 -7.17 -8.64
C SER A 127 15.87 -8.62 -8.99
N LEU A 128 16.04 -8.92 -10.27
CA LEU A 128 16.04 -10.28 -10.81
C LEU A 128 17.15 -10.40 -11.85
N ARG A 129 17.45 -11.62 -12.23
CA ARG A 129 18.33 -11.90 -13.37
C ARG A 129 17.56 -12.75 -14.38
N THR A 130 17.58 -12.34 -15.63
CA THR A 130 17.02 -13.12 -16.72
C THR A 130 17.89 -14.33 -17.01
N ALA A 131 17.30 -15.39 -17.53
CA ALA A 131 18.02 -16.58 -17.93
C ALA A 131 18.92 -16.30 -19.16
N PRO A 132 20.05 -17.00 -19.31
CA PRO A 132 20.78 -17.00 -20.56
C PRO A 132 19.97 -17.67 -21.68
N VAL A 133 20.32 -17.41 -22.91
CA VAL A 133 19.79 -18.08 -24.11
C VAL A 133 20.53 -19.36 -24.38
#